data_2b4ba2c08ca6543e960d3e9481de47b9
#
_entry.id   2b4ba2c08ca6543e960d3e9481de47b9
#
_cell.length_a   1.000
_cell.length_b   1.000
_cell.length_c   1.000
_cell.angle_alpha   90.00
_cell.angle_beta   90.00
_cell.angle_gamma   90.00
#
_symmetry.space_group_name_H-M   'P 1'
#
loop_
_entity.id
_entity.type
_entity.pdbx_description
1 polymer ?
#
loop_
_entity_poly.entity_id
_entity_poly.type
_entity_poly.pdbx_seq_one_letter_code
_entity_poly.pdbx_strand_id
1 'polypeptide(L)'
;MKQYFCVGTYTEPILFGTGEVLQGKGKGISICSLEAGEIEVVTSISVRNPSYLCLDEMRKKIYAVNEMKEYLDAFGGGVTQLSYDESWQMAMEETCNIGGTDPCHILLAQNGEFLSVANFASGSVTIVPVGEDGMIDAEHQTLFQHEGKSIHPIRQTGPHAHATIECPDQPLMYVPDLGTDTLYIYRYQGGHVELDKDRQVTVTAGSGPRSGIFSADGKHFYLICEISSQVMHFTYEHGNLVKQSTVKTLPDDYNGENICSDIHLTPDGTYLYASNRGHDSIVAFKVYEDGSLEFIERQGCRGKTPRNFAVAPTGDYLLCGNQDSDTISVFIINGDGTLDFKETVPFGTPVCIRFFYK
;
A
#
# COMPACT_ATOMS: atom_id res chain seq x y z
N MET A 1 14.96 -20.14 6.35
CA MET A 1 13.53 -20.63 6.36
C MET A 1 12.90 -20.17 5.06
N LYS A 2 12.11 -21.01 4.41
CA LYS A 2 11.38 -20.63 3.18
C LYS A 2 10.14 -19.82 3.54
N GLN A 3 10.01 -18.63 2.97
CA GLN A 3 8.89 -17.72 3.17
C GLN A 3 8.15 -17.57 1.84
N TYR A 4 6.85 -17.32 1.88
CA TYR A 4 6.04 -17.15 0.68
C TYR A 4 5.46 -15.73 0.62
N PHE A 5 5.28 -15.21 -0.60
CA PHE A 5 4.71 -13.89 -0.81
C PHE A 5 3.98 -13.80 -2.16
N CYS A 6 3.02 -12.90 -2.24
CA CYS A 6 2.34 -12.54 -3.49
C CYS A 6 2.97 -11.31 -4.12
N VAL A 7 3.00 -11.30 -5.45
CA VAL A 7 3.36 -10.12 -6.25
C VAL A 7 2.19 -9.76 -7.17
N GLY A 8 1.70 -8.53 -7.05
CA GLY A 8 0.78 -7.91 -7.98
C GLY A 8 1.52 -7.03 -9.00
N THR A 9 1.02 -6.99 -10.23
CA THR A 9 1.72 -6.35 -11.36
C THR A 9 0.76 -5.51 -12.20
N TYR A 10 1.27 -4.49 -12.90
CA TYR A 10 0.51 -3.95 -14.04
C TYR A 10 0.68 -4.86 -15.24
N THR A 11 -0.44 -5.21 -15.87
CA THR A 11 -0.50 -6.15 -17.00
C THR A 11 -0.91 -5.49 -18.31
N GLU A 12 -1.49 -4.29 -18.23
CA GLU A 12 -2.05 -3.52 -19.32
C GLU A 12 -1.59 -2.06 -19.23
N PRO A 13 -1.75 -1.25 -20.31
CA PRO A 13 -1.47 0.17 -20.25
C PRO A 13 -2.28 0.88 -19.16
N ILE A 14 -1.61 1.70 -18.36
CA ILE A 14 -2.25 2.55 -17.36
C ILE A 14 -1.90 4.01 -17.60
N LEU A 15 -2.91 4.87 -17.62
CA LEU A 15 -2.78 6.32 -17.74
C LEU A 15 -2.76 6.93 -16.34
N PHE A 16 -1.60 7.43 -15.91
CA PHE A 16 -1.48 8.13 -14.64
C PHE A 16 -2.08 9.55 -14.67
N GLY A 17 -2.38 10.10 -13.50
CA GLY A 17 -2.86 11.48 -13.36
C GLY A 17 -1.87 12.56 -13.85
N THR A 18 -0.61 12.20 -14.14
CA THR A 18 0.40 13.06 -14.80
C THR A 18 0.23 13.15 -16.32
N GLY A 19 -0.61 12.31 -16.91
CA GLY A 19 -0.76 12.16 -18.36
C GLY A 19 0.20 11.16 -19.00
N GLU A 20 1.08 10.54 -18.22
CA GLU A 20 1.97 9.48 -18.69
C GLU A 20 1.26 8.14 -18.80
N VAL A 21 1.60 7.38 -19.85
CA VAL A 21 1.10 6.01 -20.06
C VAL A 21 2.22 5.01 -19.77
N LEU A 22 2.07 4.24 -18.70
CA LEU A 22 2.92 3.09 -18.42
C LEU A 22 2.39 1.86 -19.18
N GLN A 23 3.29 1.14 -19.84
CA GLN A 23 2.97 -0.16 -20.45
C GLN A 23 3.22 -1.27 -19.43
N GLY A 24 2.16 -1.85 -18.89
CA GLY A 24 2.25 -2.99 -17.97
C GLY A 24 2.83 -4.23 -18.71
N LYS A 25 3.81 -4.89 -18.09
CA LYS A 25 4.49 -6.09 -18.63
C LYS A 25 4.33 -7.30 -17.71
N GLY A 26 3.54 -7.14 -16.66
CA GLY A 26 3.25 -8.21 -15.71
C GLY A 26 2.32 -9.27 -16.26
N LYS A 27 2.19 -10.37 -15.52
CA LYS A 27 1.35 -11.52 -15.89
C LYS A 27 0.08 -11.64 -15.04
N GLY A 28 -0.12 -10.73 -14.09
CA GLY A 28 -1.19 -10.79 -13.10
C GLY A 28 -0.64 -10.92 -11.68
N ILE A 29 -1.10 -11.92 -10.95
CA ILE A 29 -0.65 -12.22 -9.60
C ILE A 29 0.25 -13.46 -9.62
N SER A 30 1.39 -13.37 -8.93
CA SER A 30 2.28 -14.51 -8.72
C SER A 30 2.43 -14.80 -7.23
N ILE A 31 2.41 -16.07 -6.84
CA ILE A 31 2.93 -16.52 -5.55
C ILE A 31 4.37 -16.93 -5.76
N CYS A 32 5.24 -16.38 -4.94
CA CYS A 32 6.68 -16.61 -4.96
C CYS A 32 7.17 -17.14 -3.62
N SER A 33 8.34 -17.75 -3.60
CA SER A 33 9.05 -18.09 -2.37
C SER A 33 10.34 -17.31 -2.25
N LEU A 34 10.74 -17.02 -1.01
CA LEU A 34 12.02 -16.45 -0.64
C LEU A 34 12.75 -17.45 0.26
N GLU A 35 13.92 -17.92 -0.16
CA GLU A 35 14.76 -18.78 0.64
C GLU A 35 16.23 -18.39 0.50
N ALA A 36 16.89 -18.14 1.61
CA ALA A 36 18.27 -17.62 1.65
C ALA A 36 18.49 -16.35 0.78
N GLY A 37 17.42 -15.54 0.61
CA GLY A 37 17.39 -14.33 -0.22
C GLY A 37 17.25 -14.59 -1.71
N GLU A 38 16.98 -15.81 -2.17
CA GLU A 38 16.68 -16.17 -3.55
C GLU A 38 15.17 -16.24 -3.76
N ILE A 39 14.69 -15.68 -4.89
CA ILE A 39 13.28 -15.64 -5.24
C ILE A 39 12.99 -16.70 -6.31
N GLU A 40 11.98 -17.54 -6.08
CA GLU A 40 11.40 -18.45 -7.06
C GLU A 40 9.91 -18.17 -7.27
N VAL A 41 9.45 -18.13 -8.53
CA VAL A 41 8.02 -18.08 -8.83
C VAL A 41 7.43 -19.48 -8.68
N VAL A 42 6.49 -19.66 -7.76
CA VAL A 42 5.81 -20.94 -7.51
C VAL A 42 4.65 -21.14 -8.47
N THR A 43 3.79 -20.12 -8.61
CA THR A 43 2.62 -20.16 -9.50
C THR A 43 2.25 -18.73 -9.92
N SER A 44 1.49 -18.62 -11.01
CA SER A 44 0.97 -17.34 -11.49
C SER A 44 -0.42 -17.50 -12.09
N ILE A 45 -1.26 -16.48 -11.93
CA ILE A 45 -2.60 -16.41 -12.52
C ILE A 45 -2.80 -15.05 -13.21
N SER A 46 -3.48 -15.08 -14.36
CA SER A 46 -3.77 -13.85 -15.10
C SER A 46 -4.90 -13.08 -14.43
N VAL A 47 -4.61 -11.84 -14.04
CA VAL A 47 -5.57 -10.87 -13.50
C VAL A 47 -5.22 -9.52 -14.11
N ARG A 48 -6.23 -8.70 -14.44
CA ARG A 48 -6.02 -7.39 -15.06
C ARG A 48 -5.58 -6.36 -14.02
N ASN A 49 -4.41 -5.75 -14.20
CA ASN A 49 -3.83 -4.71 -13.35
C ASN A 49 -4.03 -4.90 -11.83
N PRO A 50 -3.64 -6.05 -11.24
CA PRO A 50 -3.76 -6.28 -9.80
C PRO A 50 -2.68 -5.49 -9.04
N SER A 51 -2.89 -4.17 -8.91
CA SER A 51 -1.85 -3.26 -8.40
C SER A 51 -1.71 -3.27 -6.89
N TYR A 52 -2.68 -3.79 -6.16
CA TYR A 52 -2.60 -3.96 -4.72
C TYR A 52 -3.38 -5.19 -4.26
N LEU A 53 -2.85 -5.87 -3.24
CA LEU A 53 -3.36 -7.15 -2.74
C LEU A 53 -3.57 -7.10 -1.23
N CYS A 54 -4.60 -7.78 -0.73
CA CYS A 54 -4.66 -8.20 0.66
C CYS A 54 -4.91 -9.71 0.77
N LEU A 55 -4.42 -10.31 1.85
CA LEU A 55 -4.42 -11.75 2.07
C LEU A 55 -5.32 -12.09 3.26
N ASP A 56 -6.22 -13.06 3.07
CA ASP A 56 -6.94 -13.73 4.13
C ASP A 56 -6.39 -15.16 4.25
N GLU A 57 -5.39 -15.31 5.11
CA GLU A 57 -4.72 -16.60 5.28
C GLU A 57 -5.61 -17.66 5.97
N MET A 58 -6.56 -17.21 6.80
CA MET A 58 -7.48 -18.11 7.49
C MET A 58 -8.44 -18.80 6.52
N ARG A 59 -8.98 -18.03 5.55
CA ARG A 59 -9.91 -18.54 4.53
C ARG A 59 -9.20 -18.91 3.23
N LYS A 60 -7.86 -18.73 3.15
CA LYS A 60 -7.03 -18.91 1.95
C LYS A 60 -7.54 -18.12 0.74
N LYS A 61 -7.81 -16.85 0.95
CA LYS A 61 -8.25 -15.93 -0.08
C LYS A 61 -7.19 -14.85 -0.36
N ILE A 62 -7.18 -14.39 -1.60
CA ILE A 62 -6.43 -13.21 -2.05
C ILE A 62 -7.45 -12.28 -2.67
N TYR A 63 -7.49 -11.04 -2.21
CA TYR A 63 -8.29 -9.98 -2.82
C TYR A 63 -7.36 -8.99 -3.49
N ALA A 64 -7.62 -8.68 -4.74
CA ALA A 64 -6.83 -7.77 -5.55
C ALA A 64 -7.70 -6.64 -6.11
N VAL A 65 -7.22 -5.41 -6.07
CA VAL A 65 -7.81 -4.36 -6.90
C VAL A 65 -7.49 -4.59 -8.36
N ASN A 66 -8.37 -4.17 -9.26
CA ASN A 66 -8.08 -4.01 -10.67
C ASN A 66 -8.01 -2.49 -10.95
N GLU A 67 -6.78 -1.93 -10.95
CA GLU A 67 -6.54 -0.49 -11.10
C GLU A 67 -6.84 -0.05 -12.54
N MET A 68 -8.09 0.34 -12.74
CA MET A 68 -8.66 0.66 -14.05
C MET A 68 -9.74 1.75 -13.92
N LYS A 69 -10.02 2.44 -15.03
CA LYS A 69 -11.12 3.42 -15.12
C LYS A 69 -12.44 2.81 -15.61
N GLU A 70 -12.31 1.68 -16.32
CA GLU A 70 -13.43 0.88 -16.80
C GLU A 70 -13.13 -0.60 -16.58
N TYR A 71 -14.06 -1.33 -15.99
CA TYR A 71 -13.93 -2.75 -15.69
C TYR A 71 -15.26 -3.46 -15.86
N LEU A 72 -15.28 -4.64 -16.51
CA LEU A 72 -16.49 -5.39 -16.82
C LEU A 72 -17.52 -4.55 -17.60
N ASP A 73 -17.04 -3.82 -18.62
CA ASP A 73 -17.87 -2.96 -19.51
C ASP A 73 -18.63 -1.85 -18.77
N ALA A 74 -18.18 -1.44 -17.58
CA ALA A 74 -18.76 -0.38 -16.78
C ALA A 74 -17.70 0.59 -16.26
N PHE A 75 -18.10 1.84 -16.01
CA PHE A 75 -17.27 2.83 -15.36
C PHE A 75 -16.91 2.38 -13.93
N GLY A 76 -15.62 2.54 -13.57
CA GLY A 76 -15.07 2.11 -12.31
C GLY A 76 -14.00 1.02 -12.49
N GLY A 77 -13.11 0.89 -11.52
CA GLY A 77 -12.20 -0.23 -11.42
C GLY A 77 -12.86 -1.46 -10.80
N GLY A 78 -12.07 -2.45 -10.46
CA GLY A 78 -12.60 -3.72 -9.97
C GLY A 78 -11.92 -4.25 -8.72
N VAL A 79 -12.53 -5.31 -8.20
CA VAL A 79 -11.93 -6.24 -7.24
C VAL A 79 -12.03 -7.65 -7.80
N THR A 80 -10.91 -8.37 -7.76
CA THR A 80 -10.83 -9.79 -8.08
C THR A 80 -10.53 -10.59 -6.82
N GLN A 81 -11.32 -11.61 -6.58
CA GLN A 81 -11.14 -12.57 -5.50
C GLN A 81 -10.60 -13.88 -6.04
N LEU A 82 -9.58 -14.43 -5.34
CA LEU A 82 -8.98 -15.70 -5.65
C LEU A 82 -8.94 -16.57 -4.38
N SER A 83 -8.94 -17.89 -4.57
CA SER A 83 -8.51 -18.84 -3.55
C SER A 83 -7.14 -19.42 -3.89
N TYR A 84 -6.47 -19.99 -2.89
CA TYR A 84 -5.27 -20.80 -3.08
C TYR A 84 -5.30 -22.04 -2.18
N ASP A 85 -4.63 -23.11 -2.63
CA ASP A 85 -4.57 -24.37 -1.89
C ASP A 85 -3.22 -24.59 -1.18
N GLU A 86 -3.05 -25.74 -0.51
CA GLU A 86 -1.80 -26.09 0.19
C GLU A 86 -0.59 -26.24 -0.74
N SER A 87 -0.80 -26.42 -2.04
CA SER A 87 0.24 -26.46 -3.05
C SER A 87 0.46 -25.11 -3.74
N TRP A 88 -0.16 -24.06 -3.20
CA TRP A 88 -0.11 -22.67 -3.73
C TRP A 88 -0.76 -22.51 -5.12
N GLN A 89 -1.61 -23.45 -5.56
CA GLN A 89 -2.36 -23.26 -6.79
C GLN A 89 -3.50 -22.28 -6.57
N MET A 90 -3.56 -21.26 -7.44
CA MET A 90 -4.58 -20.21 -7.37
C MET A 90 -5.75 -20.50 -8.30
N ALA A 91 -6.96 -20.16 -7.87
CA ALA A 91 -8.17 -20.17 -8.69
C ALA A 91 -8.93 -18.85 -8.54
N MET A 92 -9.40 -18.30 -9.65
CA MET A 92 -10.29 -17.12 -9.64
C MET A 92 -11.69 -17.57 -9.21
N GLU A 93 -12.27 -16.86 -8.25
CA GLU A 93 -13.60 -17.18 -7.71
C GLU A 93 -14.65 -16.16 -8.13
N GLU A 94 -14.34 -14.86 -7.94
CA GLU A 94 -15.27 -13.78 -8.20
C GLU A 94 -14.55 -12.52 -8.71
N THR A 95 -15.24 -11.72 -9.50
CA THR A 95 -14.78 -10.38 -9.91
C THR A 95 -15.96 -9.41 -9.95
N CYS A 96 -15.75 -8.20 -9.48
CA CYS A 96 -16.80 -7.18 -9.51
C CYS A 96 -16.26 -5.80 -9.87
N ASN A 97 -17.13 -4.96 -10.47
CA ASN A 97 -16.89 -3.52 -10.61
C ASN A 97 -17.26 -2.83 -9.29
N ILE A 98 -16.43 -1.90 -8.82
CA ILE A 98 -16.61 -1.22 -7.53
C ILE A 98 -17.02 0.24 -7.62
N GLY A 99 -17.31 0.74 -8.82
CA GLY A 99 -17.82 2.10 -9.07
C GLY A 99 -16.78 3.22 -8.94
N GLY A 100 -15.76 3.06 -8.11
CA GLY A 100 -14.64 4.00 -8.01
C GLY A 100 -13.57 3.74 -9.06
N THR A 101 -12.82 4.76 -9.50
CA THR A 101 -11.81 4.63 -10.56
C THR A 101 -10.38 4.63 -10.04
N ASP A 102 -9.53 3.87 -10.72
CA ASP A 102 -8.12 3.62 -10.36
C ASP A 102 -7.98 3.20 -8.87
N PRO A 103 -8.64 2.07 -8.45
CA PRO A 103 -8.45 1.56 -7.10
C PRO A 103 -6.99 1.16 -6.91
N CYS A 104 -6.35 1.70 -5.87
CA CYS A 104 -4.90 1.57 -5.66
C CYS A 104 -4.52 0.94 -4.32
N HIS A 105 -5.49 0.65 -3.46
CA HIS A 105 -5.29 -0.01 -2.18
C HIS A 105 -6.53 -0.78 -1.75
N ILE A 106 -6.34 -1.94 -1.14
CA ILE A 106 -7.40 -2.78 -0.60
C ILE A 106 -6.98 -3.33 0.77
N LEU A 107 -7.90 -3.34 1.71
CA LEU A 107 -7.75 -3.85 3.06
C LEU A 107 -8.95 -4.74 3.39
N LEU A 108 -8.71 -5.94 3.91
CA LEU A 108 -9.73 -6.72 4.62
C LEU A 108 -9.77 -6.23 6.07
N ALA A 109 -10.93 -5.82 6.55
CA ALA A 109 -11.11 -5.40 7.93
C ALA A 109 -10.72 -6.52 8.91
N GLN A 110 -10.20 -6.17 10.10
CA GLN A 110 -9.75 -7.15 11.11
C GLN A 110 -10.86 -8.11 11.55
N ASN A 111 -12.12 -7.65 11.54
CA ASN A 111 -13.27 -8.49 11.82
C ASN A 111 -13.64 -9.42 10.65
N GLY A 112 -13.02 -9.26 9.48
CA GLY A 112 -13.25 -10.07 8.29
C GLY A 112 -14.59 -9.85 7.59
N GLU A 113 -15.34 -8.78 7.92
CA GLU A 113 -16.71 -8.54 7.45
C GLU A 113 -16.79 -7.71 6.16
N PHE A 114 -15.73 -7.00 5.80
CA PHE A 114 -15.72 -6.18 4.57
C PHE A 114 -14.31 -5.92 4.05
N LEU A 115 -14.22 -5.60 2.76
CA LEU A 115 -13.06 -5.00 2.13
C LEU A 115 -13.26 -3.48 2.06
N SER A 116 -12.22 -2.72 2.37
CA SER A 116 -12.16 -1.27 2.12
C SER A 116 -11.19 -0.99 0.98
N VAL A 117 -11.66 -0.31 -0.06
CA VAL A 117 -10.89 -0.03 -1.28
C VAL A 117 -10.76 1.47 -1.48
N ALA A 118 -9.52 1.96 -1.53
CA ALA A 118 -9.25 3.36 -1.87
C ALA A 118 -9.14 3.52 -3.39
N ASN A 119 -9.96 4.41 -3.94
CA ASN A 119 -10.03 4.72 -5.37
C ASN A 119 -9.37 6.08 -5.64
N PHE A 120 -8.19 6.04 -6.24
CA PHE A 120 -7.34 7.23 -6.39
C PHE A 120 -7.96 8.28 -7.31
N ALA A 121 -8.33 7.92 -8.54
CA ALA A 121 -8.74 8.91 -9.52
C ALA A 121 -10.12 9.51 -9.22
N SER A 122 -11.04 8.74 -8.67
CA SER A 122 -12.35 9.26 -8.24
C SER A 122 -12.31 9.94 -6.87
N GLY A 123 -11.24 9.74 -6.06
CA GLY A 123 -11.15 10.28 -4.70
C GLY A 123 -12.26 9.74 -3.81
N SER A 124 -12.47 8.45 -3.82
CA SER A 124 -13.56 7.77 -3.10
C SER A 124 -13.08 6.52 -2.39
N VAL A 125 -13.91 5.99 -1.51
CA VAL A 125 -13.69 4.70 -0.85
C VAL A 125 -14.88 3.80 -1.14
N THR A 126 -14.63 2.57 -1.60
CA THR A 126 -15.67 1.56 -1.74
C THR A 126 -15.53 0.53 -0.63
N ILE A 127 -16.64 0.25 0.06
CA ILE A 127 -16.77 -0.83 1.03
C ILE A 127 -17.50 -1.98 0.36
N VAL A 128 -16.88 -3.14 0.30
CA VAL A 128 -17.45 -4.36 -0.26
C VAL A 128 -17.64 -5.37 0.89
N PRO A 129 -18.86 -5.74 1.27
CA PRO A 129 -19.08 -6.73 2.31
C PRO A 129 -18.45 -8.09 1.96
N VAL A 130 -18.05 -8.83 2.98
CA VAL A 130 -17.45 -10.17 2.85
C VAL A 130 -18.22 -11.14 3.76
N GLY A 131 -18.65 -12.26 3.21
CA GLY A 131 -19.33 -13.32 3.94
C GLY A 131 -18.40 -14.09 4.89
N GLU A 132 -18.98 -14.94 5.74
CA GLU A 132 -18.23 -15.79 6.67
C GLU A 132 -17.27 -16.75 5.95
N ASP A 133 -17.60 -17.14 4.71
CA ASP A 133 -16.78 -17.98 3.82
C ASP A 133 -15.68 -17.20 3.08
N GLY A 134 -15.61 -15.89 3.28
CA GLY A 134 -14.68 -15.01 2.60
C GLY A 134 -15.13 -14.59 1.20
N MET A 135 -16.34 -14.88 0.77
CA MET A 135 -16.84 -14.42 -0.54
C MET A 135 -17.28 -12.95 -0.48
N ILE A 136 -16.91 -12.19 -1.51
CA ILE A 136 -17.33 -10.80 -1.65
C ILE A 136 -18.82 -10.71 -2.02
N ASP A 137 -19.52 -9.73 -1.45
CA ASP A 137 -20.91 -9.38 -1.76
C ASP A 137 -20.96 -8.05 -2.52
N ALA A 138 -20.78 -8.12 -3.82
CA ALA A 138 -20.75 -6.95 -4.69
C ALA A 138 -22.12 -6.23 -4.82
N GLU A 139 -23.25 -6.92 -4.53
CA GLU A 139 -24.58 -6.33 -4.63
C GLU A 139 -24.85 -5.30 -3.51
N HIS A 140 -24.20 -5.48 -2.34
CA HIS A 140 -24.38 -4.64 -1.17
C HIS A 140 -23.19 -3.69 -0.91
N GLN A 141 -22.35 -3.44 -1.91
CA GLN A 141 -21.26 -2.50 -1.79
C GLN A 141 -21.75 -1.05 -1.61
N THR A 142 -20.95 -0.26 -0.90
CA THR A 142 -21.22 1.17 -0.66
C THR A 142 -20.02 2.01 -1.06
N LEU A 143 -20.25 3.09 -1.82
CA LEU A 143 -19.23 4.04 -2.25
C LEU A 143 -19.38 5.35 -1.48
N PHE A 144 -18.27 5.82 -0.87
CA PHE A 144 -18.17 7.09 -0.18
C PHE A 144 -17.30 8.04 -0.99
N GLN A 145 -17.83 9.19 -1.37
CA GLN A 145 -17.11 10.23 -2.10
C GLN A 145 -16.47 11.22 -1.12
N HIS A 146 -15.15 11.45 -1.26
CA HIS A 146 -14.47 12.57 -0.61
C HIS A 146 -14.70 13.86 -1.37
N GLU A 147 -14.55 14.98 -0.67
CA GLU A 147 -14.72 16.32 -1.23
C GLU A 147 -13.55 17.23 -0.81
N GLY A 148 -13.25 18.21 -1.64
CA GLY A 148 -12.20 19.19 -1.34
C GLY A 148 -11.05 19.17 -2.32
N LYS A 149 -10.02 19.93 -2.00
CA LYS A 149 -8.77 20.08 -2.78
C LYS A 149 -7.70 20.72 -1.89
N SER A 150 -6.46 20.78 -2.37
CA SER A 150 -5.40 21.49 -1.68
C SER A 150 -4.56 22.34 -2.64
N ILE A 151 -3.33 22.70 -2.25
CA ILE A 151 -2.57 23.80 -2.88
C ILE A 151 -1.76 23.39 -4.11
N HIS A 152 -1.47 22.09 -4.31
CA HIS A 152 -0.68 21.65 -5.45
C HIS A 152 -1.48 21.74 -6.76
N PRO A 153 -1.03 22.53 -7.77
CA PRO A 153 -1.88 22.94 -8.90
C PRO A 153 -2.30 21.80 -9.83
N ILE A 154 -1.60 20.65 -9.80
CA ILE A 154 -1.89 19.50 -10.67
C ILE A 154 -2.38 18.30 -9.83
N ARG A 155 -1.68 18.00 -8.72
CA ARG A 155 -1.90 16.76 -7.95
C ARG A 155 -2.99 16.89 -6.88
N GLN A 156 -3.51 18.12 -6.61
CA GLN A 156 -4.47 18.38 -5.55
C GLN A 156 -5.66 19.21 -6.03
N THR A 157 -6.08 19.03 -7.29
CA THR A 157 -7.26 19.71 -7.87
C THR A 157 -8.58 19.10 -7.42
N GLY A 158 -8.56 17.93 -6.83
CA GLY A 158 -9.67 17.16 -6.26
C GLY A 158 -9.16 16.12 -5.29
N PRO A 159 -10.05 15.34 -4.63
CA PRO A 159 -9.66 14.29 -3.70
C PRO A 159 -9.00 13.11 -4.43
N HIS A 160 -8.09 12.43 -3.73
CA HIS A 160 -7.36 11.26 -4.19
C HIS A 160 -7.08 10.32 -3.01
N ALA A 161 -8.08 9.50 -2.61
CA ALA A 161 -7.93 8.49 -1.58
C ALA A 161 -6.86 7.47 -1.98
N HIS A 162 -5.87 7.21 -1.11
CA HIS A 162 -4.71 6.41 -1.52
C HIS A 162 -4.46 5.15 -0.69
N ALA A 163 -4.93 5.09 0.53
CA ALA A 163 -4.85 3.90 1.37
C ALA A 163 -6.04 3.84 2.33
N THR A 164 -6.26 2.66 2.90
CA THR A 164 -7.16 2.44 4.04
C THR A 164 -6.36 1.75 5.13
N ILE A 165 -6.39 2.28 6.36
CA ILE A 165 -5.53 1.85 7.46
C ILE A 165 -6.39 1.72 8.71
N GLU A 166 -6.52 0.50 9.25
CA GLU A 166 -7.27 0.27 10.48
C GLU A 166 -6.51 0.73 11.72
N CYS A 167 -7.28 1.22 12.68
CA CYS A 167 -6.78 1.53 14.02
C CYS A 167 -6.54 0.25 14.83
N PRO A 168 -5.52 0.23 15.70
CA PRO A 168 -5.14 -0.98 16.43
C PRO A 168 -6.13 -1.38 17.55
N ASP A 169 -6.89 -0.43 18.10
CA ASP A 169 -7.72 -0.62 19.31
C ASP A 169 -9.16 -0.10 19.18
N GLN A 170 -9.51 0.48 18.06
CA GLN A 170 -10.84 1.06 17.82
C GLN A 170 -11.38 0.59 16.47
N PRO A 171 -12.71 0.44 16.31
CA PRO A 171 -13.33 0.12 15.03
C PRO A 171 -13.35 1.35 14.10
N LEU A 172 -12.17 1.84 13.79
CA LEU A 172 -11.91 3.00 12.96
C LEU A 172 -10.92 2.69 11.86
N MET A 173 -11.06 3.38 10.73
CA MET A 173 -10.08 3.40 9.65
C MET A 173 -9.68 4.84 9.34
N TYR A 174 -8.40 5.07 9.12
CA TYR A 174 -7.88 6.28 8.49
C TYR A 174 -7.70 6.07 6.99
N VAL A 175 -8.16 7.04 6.23
CA VAL A 175 -7.97 7.06 4.77
C VAL A 175 -7.20 8.32 4.41
N PRO A 176 -5.89 8.23 4.18
CA PRO A 176 -5.11 9.32 3.64
C PRO A 176 -5.62 9.71 2.26
N ASP A 177 -5.96 10.98 2.09
CA ASP A 177 -6.35 11.56 0.81
C ASP A 177 -5.29 12.57 0.35
N LEU A 178 -4.55 12.17 -0.67
CA LEU A 178 -3.43 12.94 -1.23
C LEU A 178 -3.91 14.29 -1.77
N GLY A 179 -5.11 14.32 -2.34
CA GLY A 179 -5.64 15.50 -3.01
C GLY A 179 -6.14 16.59 -2.07
N THR A 180 -6.51 16.23 -0.85
CA THR A 180 -7.10 17.16 0.13
C THR A 180 -6.21 17.44 1.35
N ASP A 181 -5.04 16.79 1.46
CA ASP A 181 -4.17 16.83 2.64
C ASP A 181 -4.89 16.44 3.93
N THR A 182 -5.75 15.44 3.85
CA THR A 182 -6.62 15.01 4.95
C THR A 182 -6.56 13.50 5.14
N LEU A 183 -6.54 13.05 6.39
CA LEU A 183 -6.88 11.69 6.74
C LEU A 183 -8.37 11.69 7.11
N TYR A 184 -9.20 11.12 6.26
CA TYR A 184 -10.60 10.87 6.53
C TYR A 184 -10.73 9.73 7.53
N ILE A 185 -11.71 9.81 8.42
CA ILE A 185 -11.95 8.79 9.44
C ILE A 185 -13.28 8.09 9.13
N TYR A 186 -13.23 6.77 9.07
CA TYR A 186 -14.41 5.92 8.94
C TYR A 186 -14.61 5.13 10.21
N ARG A 187 -15.85 5.08 10.69
CA ARG A 187 -16.27 4.19 11.80
C ARG A 187 -16.98 2.98 11.23
N TYR A 188 -16.81 1.84 11.89
CA TYR A 188 -17.56 0.65 11.51
C TYR A 188 -18.04 -0.12 12.74
N GLN A 189 -19.19 -0.76 12.59
CA GLN A 189 -19.78 -1.63 13.62
C GLN A 189 -20.72 -2.63 12.96
N GLY A 190 -20.50 -3.95 13.20
CA GLY A 190 -21.39 -4.99 12.68
C GLY A 190 -21.56 -4.93 11.16
N GLY A 191 -20.47 -4.79 10.41
CA GLY A 191 -20.48 -4.68 8.94
C GLY A 191 -20.96 -3.34 8.37
N HIS A 192 -21.53 -2.46 9.20
CA HIS A 192 -21.92 -1.12 8.78
C HIS A 192 -20.73 -0.15 8.89
N VAL A 193 -20.43 0.57 7.80
CA VAL A 193 -19.35 1.55 7.72
C VAL A 193 -19.93 2.93 7.46
N GLU A 194 -19.43 3.95 8.13
CA GLU A 194 -19.83 5.35 7.92
C GLU A 194 -18.62 6.29 7.93
N LEU A 195 -18.68 7.33 7.10
CA LEU A 195 -17.69 8.42 7.14
C LEU A 195 -17.97 9.34 8.34
N ASP A 196 -16.99 9.49 9.24
CA ASP A 196 -17.06 10.44 10.35
C ASP A 196 -16.75 11.86 9.83
N LYS A 197 -17.78 12.62 9.49
CA LYS A 197 -17.63 13.98 8.93
C LYS A 197 -17.13 15.01 9.94
N ASP A 198 -17.28 14.73 11.22
CA ASP A 198 -16.93 15.66 12.30
C ASP A 198 -15.48 15.45 12.78
N ARG A 199 -14.88 14.32 12.46
CA ARG A 199 -13.51 13.96 12.81
C ARG A 199 -12.67 13.75 11.56
N GLN A 200 -11.67 14.60 11.39
CA GLN A 200 -10.69 14.49 10.30
C GLN A 200 -9.34 14.98 10.82
N VAL A 201 -8.26 14.45 10.26
CA VAL A 201 -6.90 14.91 10.58
C VAL A 201 -6.33 15.60 9.35
N THR A 202 -6.30 16.94 9.38
CA THR A 202 -5.66 17.73 8.32
C THR A 202 -4.16 17.81 8.58
N VAL A 203 -3.37 17.53 7.54
CA VAL A 203 -1.91 17.67 7.57
C VAL A 203 -1.46 18.96 6.90
N THR A 204 -0.15 19.20 6.83
CA THR A 204 0.41 20.40 6.20
C THR A 204 -0.01 20.46 4.73
N ALA A 205 -0.54 21.59 4.29
CA ALA A 205 -0.97 21.79 2.91
C ALA A 205 0.18 21.55 1.91
N GLY A 206 -0.10 20.82 0.84
CA GLY A 206 0.89 20.41 -0.16
C GLY A 206 1.68 19.15 0.22
N SER A 207 1.36 18.48 1.33
CA SER A 207 2.07 17.27 1.74
C SER A 207 1.73 16.05 0.90
N GLY A 208 0.47 15.88 0.52
CA GLY A 208 -0.03 14.71 -0.20
C GLY A 208 0.11 13.42 0.61
N PRO A 209 -0.68 13.23 1.70
CA PRO A 209 -0.65 12.01 2.49
C PRO A 209 -1.05 10.82 1.64
N ARG A 210 -0.25 9.73 1.71
CA ARG A 210 -0.41 8.60 0.79
C ARG A 210 -0.73 7.29 1.49
N SER A 211 0.08 6.90 2.44
CA SER A 211 -0.03 5.66 3.20
C SER A 211 0.55 5.84 4.58
N GLY A 212 0.31 4.91 5.49
CA GLY A 212 0.87 4.97 6.83
C GLY A 212 0.86 3.62 7.52
N ILE A 213 1.55 3.57 8.65
CA ILE A 213 1.69 2.35 9.45
C ILE A 213 1.69 2.69 10.93
N PHE A 214 0.99 1.88 11.73
CA PHE A 214 1.08 1.92 13.19
C PHE A 214 2.30 1.16 13.69
N SER A 215 2.89 1.63 14.79
CA SER A 215 3.85 0.84 15.56
C SER A 215 3.19 -0.42 16.13
N ALA A 216 3.99 -1.45 16.41
CA ALA A 216 3.48 -2.72 16.93
C ALA A 216 2.76 -2.58 18.29
N ASP A 217 3.15 -1.59 19.10
CA ASP A 217 2.50 -1.27 20.38
C ASP A 217 1.24 -0.39 20.23
N GLY A 218 0.92 0.02 19.00
CA GLY A 218 -0.24 0.83 18.67
C GLY A 218 -0.20 2.28 19.14
N LYS A 219 0.93 2.79 19.66
CA LYS A 219 1.01 4.15 20.22
C LYS A 219 1.48 5.21 19.24
N HIS A 220 2.10 4.81 18.16
CA HIS A 220 2.67 5.69 17.15
C HIS A 220 2.12 5.38 15.77
N PHE A 221 1.93 6.42 14.98
CA PHE A 221 1.51 6.32 13.59
C PHE A 221 2.47 7.11 12.71
N TYR A 222 2.95 6.48 11.65
CA TYR A 222 3.85 7.08 10.67
C TYR A 222 3.14 7.20 9.33
N LEU A 223 3.04 8.45 8.85
CA LEU A 223 2.36 8.80 7.61
C LEU A 223 3.39 9.22 6.57
N ILE A 224 3.46 8.50 5.46
CA ILE A 224 4.27 8.91 4.33
C ILE A 224 3.50 9.91 3.45
N CYS A 225 4.16 11.02 3.10
CA CYS A 225 3.63 12.09 2.28
C CYS A 225 4.29 12.06 0.91
N GLU A 226 3.50 11.80 -0.13
CA GLU A 226 3.99 11.61 -1.50
C GLU A 226 4.62 12.87 -2.06
N ILE A 227 3.90 14.00 -1.99
CA ILE A 227 4.30 15.24 -2.66
C ILE A 227 5.46 15.93 -1.94
N SER A 228 5.41 16.02 -0.61
CA SER A 228 6.44 16.69 0.18
C SER A 228 7.68 15.85 0.46
N SER A 229 7.70 14.58 0.09
CA SER A 229 8.81 13.64 0.34
C SER A 229 9.22 13.59 1.82
N GLN A 230 8.24 13.34 2.70
CA GLN A 230 8.40 13.37 4.15
C GLN A 230 7.67 12.20 4.81
N VAL A 231 8.13 11.82 6.01
CA VAL A 231 7.38 10.99 6.95
C VAL A 231 6.97 11.85 8.13
N MET A 232 5.68 11.88 8.45
CA MET A 232 5.14 12.53 9.63
C MET A 232 4.90 11.49 10.73
N HIS A 233 5.36 11.77 11.93
CA HIS A 233 5.12 10.97 13.13
C HIS A 233 4.00 11.57 13.95
N PHE A 234 3.08 10.73 14.39
CA PHE A 234 1.99 11.05 15.31
C PHE A 234 2.00 10.11 16.50
N THR A 235 1.69 10.62 17.68
CA THR A 235 1.21 9.77 18.77
C THR A 235 -0.26 9.43 18.54
N TYR A 236 -0.64 8.22 18.93
CA TYR A 236 -2.02 7.73 18.81
C TYR A 236 -2.55 7.33 20.18
N GLU A 237 -3.77 7.76 20.46
CA GLU A 237 -4.51 7.39 21.66
C GLU A 237 -6.02 7.33 21.36
N HIS A 238 -6.61 6.13 21.47
CA HIS A 238 -8.07 5.91 21.33
C HIS A 238 -8.72 6.60 20.13
N GLY A 239 -8.15 6.42 18.95
CA GLY A 239 -8.66 7.01 17.70
C GLY A 239 -8.28 8.48 17.49
N ASN A 240 -7.35 9.03 18.26
CA ASN A 240 -6.85 10.39 18.06
C ASN A 240 -5.37 10.38 17.67
N LEU A 241 -5.04 11.17 16.66
CA LEU A 241 -3.67 11.37 16.19
C LEU A 241 -3.20 12.78 16.56
N VAL A 242 -2.03 12.86 17.22
CA VAL A 242 -1.39 14.14 17.55
C VAL A 242 -0.01 14.18 16.92
N LYS A 243 0.18 15.09 15.94
CA LYS A 243 1.45 15.23 15.22
C LYS A 243 2.58 15.63 16.17
N GLN A 244 3.68 14.89 16.12
CA GLN A 244 4.87 15.11 16.93
C GLN A 244 6.02 15.71 16.10
N SER A 245 6.36 15.08 14.98
CA SER A 245 7.53 15.45 14.19
C SER A 245 7.33 15.17 12.70
N THR A 246 8.30 15.61 11.91
CA THR A 246 8.38 15.33 10.48
C THR A 246 9.84 15.16 10.11
N VAL A 247 10.16 14.11 9.35
CA VAL A 247 11.49 13.84 8.82
C VAL A 247 11.48 13.82 7.30
N LYS A 248 12.57 14.29 6.66
CA LYS A 248 12.75 14.24 5.21
C LYS A 248 13.20 12.86 4.77
N THR A 249 12.72 12.42 3.62
CA THR A 249 13.19 11.17 2.99
C THR A 249 14.36 11.39 2.03
N LEU A 250 14.58 12.63 1.60
CA LEU A 250 15.60 13.04 0.62
C LEU A 250 16.79 13.74 1.28
N PRO A 251 17.98 13.71 0.65
CA PRO A 251 19.10 14.58 1.02
C PRO A 251 18.73 16.06 0.81
N ASP A 252 19.34 16.95 1.61
CA ASP A 252 19.07 18.39 1.53
C ASP A 252 19.55 19.03 0.21
N ASP A 253 20.53 18.43 -0.46
CA ASP A 253 21.09 18.86 -1.73
C ASP A 253 20.45 18.22 -2.97
N TYR A 254 19.46 17.34 -2.78
CA TYR A 254 18.73 16.75 -3.90
C TYR A 254 17.73 17.75 -4.50
N ASN A 255 17.87 18.01 -5.80
CA ASN A 255 17.04 18.97 -6.54
C ASN A 255 16.25 18.34 -7.69
N GLY A 256 16.24 17.01 -7.79
CA GLY A 256 15.44 16.28 -8.78
C GLY A 256 13.98 16.15 -8.37
N GLU A 257 13.15 15.74 -9.32
CA GLU A 257 11.77 15.36 -9.02
C GLU A 257 11.73 14.08 -8.16
N ASN A 258 10.86 14.07 -7.18
CA ASN A 258 10.64 12.90 -6.33
C ASN A 258 9.23 12.86 -5.79
N ILE A 259 8.68 11.66 -5.68
CA ILE A 259 7.44 11.36 -4.97
C ILE A 259 7.64 10.12 -4.11
N CYS A 260 7.32 10.22 -2.82
CA CYS A 260 7.37 9.05 -1.95
C CYS A 260 6.30 8.02 -2.31
N SER A 261 6.50 6.78 -1.88
CA SER A 261 5.54 5.72 -2.21
C SER A 261 5.11 4.88 -1.02
N ASP A 262 5.94 4.02 -0.50
CA ASP A 262 5.55 3.03 0.49
C ASP A 262 6.33 3.18 1.80
N ILE A 263 5.80 2.61 2.89
CA ILE A 263 6.35 2.73 4.23
C ILE A 263 6.11 1.43 5.02
N HIS A 264 7.15 0.88 5.62
CA HIS A 264 7.08 -0.34 6.43
C HIS A 264 8.01 -0.26 7.64
N LEU A 265 7.59 -0.91 8.74
CA LEU A 265 8.41 -1.20 9.92
C LEU A 265 9.01 -2.61 9.80
N THR A 266 10.15 -2.84 10.46
CA THR A 266 10.58 -4.20 10.78
C THR A 266 9.58 -4.86 11.73
N PRO A 267 9.48 -6.21 11.76
CA PRO A 267 8.53 -6.91 12.63
C PRO A 267 8.71 -6.60 14.13
N ASP A 268 9.91 -6.29 14.55
CA ASP A 268 10.24 -5.85 15.94
C ASP A 268 9.99 -4.37 16.20
N GLY A 269 9.62 -3.60 15.15
CA GLY A 269 9.37 -2.16 15.24
C GLY A 269 10.62 -1.28 15.39
N THR A 270 11.83 -1.85 15.29
CA THR A 270 13.07 -1.13 15.54
C THR A 270 13.47 -0.19 14.40
N TYR A 271 13.13 -0.53 13.16
CA TYR A 271 13.48 0.25 11.98
C TYR A 271 12.27 0.53 11.12
N LEU A 272 12.25 1.73 10.53
CA LEU A 272 11.25 2.16 9.56
C LEU A 272 11.92 2.45 8.22
N TYR A 273 11.35 1.91 7.16
CA TYR A 273 11.79 2.14 5.79
C TYR A 273 10.72 2.88 4.99
N ALA A 274 11.16 3.74 4.06
CA ALA A 274 10.28 4.46 3.14
C ALA A 274 10.91 4.55 1.75
N SER A 275 10.08 4.50 0.69
CA SER A 275 10.58 4.51 -0.69
C SER A 275 10.40 5.86 -1.38
N ASN A 276 11.37 6.23 -2.22
CA ASN A 276 11.46 7.44 -3.02
C ASN A 276 11.48 7.10 -4.51
N ARG A 277 10.46 7.50 -5.26
CA ARG A 277 10.38 7.37 -6.71
C ARG A 277 10.90 8.65 -7.36
N GLY A 278 11.93 8.55 -8.18
CA GLY A 278 12.69 9.67 -8.76
C GLY A 278 14.11 9.72 -8.21
N HIS A 279 14.30 9.79 -6.89
CA HIS A 279 15.60 9.51 -6.24
C HIS A 279 15.96 8.01 -6.28
N ASP A 280 14.96 7.16 -6.48
CA ASP A 280 15.08 5.71 -6.63
C ASP A 280 15.83 5.05 -5.47
N SER A 281 15.38 5.32 -4.26
CA SER A 281 15.99 4.81 -3.02
C SER A 281 14.98 4.34 -1.98
N ILE A 282 15.48 3.52 -1.06
CA ILE A 282 14.85 3.21 0.22
C ILE A 282 15.61 3.99 1.29
N VAL A 283 14.91 4.81 2.06
CA VAL A 283 15.45 5.50 3.24
C VAL A 283 15.15 4.69 4.49
N ALA A 284 16.13 4.55 5.35
CA ALA A 284 16.06 3.83 6.63
C ALA A 284 16.12 4.81 7.80
N PHE A 285 15.27 4.58 8.79
CA PHE A 285 15.23 5.31 10.05
C PHE A 285 15.23 4.32 11.21
N LYS A 286 15.94 4.67 12.29
CA LYS A 286 15.80 4.03 13.59
C LYS A 286 14.58 4.61 14.29
N VAL A 287 13.77 3.75 14.88
CA VAL A 287 12.60 4.11 15.70
C VAL A 287 13.00 4.06 17.17
N TYR A 288 12.76 5.13 17.90
CA TYR A 288 12.97 5.18 19.34
C TYR A 288 11.67 4.88 20.12
N GLU A 289 11.79 4.64 21.42
CA GLU A 289 10.68 4.30 22.31
C GLU A 289 9.57 5.40 22.34
N ASP A 290 9.96 6.66 22.16
CA ASP A 290 9.03 7.80 22.05
C ASP A 290 8.44 7.98 20.65
N GLY A 291 8.71 7.06 19.73
CA GLY A 291 8.27 7.07 18.33
C GLY A 291 9.08 8.01 17.43
N SER A 292 10.07 8.73 17.95
CA SER A 292 10.93 9.59 17.13
C SER A 292 11.78 8.78 16.15
N LEU A 293 12.08 9.40 14.99
CA LEU A 293 12.83 8.79 13.90
C LEU A 293 14.20 9.44 13.76
N GLU A 294 15.25 8.62 13.74
CA GLU A 294 16.61 9.01 13.43
C GLU A 294 17.06 8.43 12.10
N PHE A 295 17.57 9.28 11.22
CA PHE A 295 18.09 8.85 9.92
C PHE A 295 19.28 7.92 10.05
N ILE A 296 19.24 6.80 9.30
CA ILE A 296 20.35 5.82 9.18
C ILE A 296 21.03 6.00 7.83
N GLU A 297 20.33 5.69 6.74
CA GLU A 297 20.88 5.74 5.39
C GLU A 297 19.81 5.93 4.31
N ARG A 298 20.29 6.11 3.06
CA ARG A 298 19.48 6.00 1.84
C ARG A 298 20.16 5.04 0.89
N GLN A 299 19.61 3.85 0.77
CA GLN A 299 20.12 2.81 -0.12
C GLN A 299 19.42 2.93 -1.49
N GLY A 300 20.19 3.00 -2.59
CA GLY A 300 19.62 2.97 -3.95
C GLY A 300 18.85 1.66 -4.19
N CYS A 301 17.66 1.74 -4.78
CA CYS A 301 16.77 0.58 -4.96
C CYS A 301 17.24 -0.42 -6.02
N ARG A 302 18.35 -0.14 -6.72
CA ARG A 302 18.93 -0.98 -7.80
C ARG A 302 18.01 -1.16 -9.01
N GLY A 303 17.07 -0.25 -9.18
CA GLY A 303 16.12 -0.17 -10.28
C GLY A 303 15.56 1.23 -10.38
N LYS A 304 14.33 1.35 -10.90
CA LYS A 304 13.61 2.61 -11.04
C LYS A 304 12.20 2.49 -10.52
N THR A 305 11.73 3.58 -9.92
CA THR A 305 10.37 3.72 -9.41
C THR A 305 10.03 2.62 -8.40
N PRO A 306 10.67 2.61 -7.19
CA PRO A 306 10.37 1.68 -6.11
C PRO A 306 8.96 1.96 -5.54
N ARG A 307 7.92 1.50 -6.26
CA ARG A 307 6.52 1.81 -5.95
C ARG A 307 6.03 1.14 -4.69
N ASN A 308 6.46 -0.09 -4.47
CA ASN A 308 6.12 -0.87 -3.28
C ASN A 308 7.33 -1.71 -2.86
N PHE A 309 7.47 -1.94 -1.59
CA PHE A 309 8.43 -2.86 -1.04
C PHE A 309 7.82 -3.62 0.15
N ALA A 310 8.42 -4.68 0.59
CA ALA A 310 7.98 -5.42 1.77
C ALA A 310 9.17 -5.87 2.60
N VAL A 311 9.03 -5.80 3.93
CA VAL A 311 9.95 -6.43 4.87
C VAL A 311 9.46 -7.86 5.11
N ALA A 312 10.37 -8.83 5.01
CA ALA A 312 10.06 -10.22 5.26
C ALA A 312 9.62 -10.45 6.72
N PRO A 313 8.70 -11.39 7.00
CA PRO A 313 8.23 -11.67 8.36
C PRO A 313 9.33 -12.03 9.36
N THR A 314 10.45 -12.57 8.89
CA THR A 314 11.65 -12.85 9.71
C THR A 314 12.49 -11.62 10.04
N GLY A 315 12.25 -10.48 9.36
CA GLY A 315 12.97 -9.23 9.56
C GLY A 315 14.37 -9.17 8.95
N ASP A 316 14.78 -10.21 8.20
CA ASP A 316 16.13 -10.34 7.63
C ASP A 316 16.27 -9.89 6.18
N TYR A 317 15.14 -9.71 5.46
CA TYR A 317 15.12 -9.26 4.06
C TYR A 317 14.13 -8.14 3.82
N LEU A 318 14.46 -7.27 2.85
CA LEU A 318 13.57 -6.31 2.23
C LEU A 318 13.52 -6.59 0.72
N LEU A 319 12.31 -6.79 0.18
CA LEU A 319 12.05 -6.95 -1.24
C LEU A 319 11.50 -5.65 -1.81
N CYS A 320 12.14 -5.09 -2.85
CA CYS A 320 11.74 -3.82 -3.47
C CYS A 320 11.27 -4.04 -4.90
N GLY A 321 9.99 -3.76 -5.17
CA GLY A 321 9.39 -3.80 -6.50
C GLY A 321 9.70 -2.51 -7.28
N ASN A 322 10.56 -2.61 -8.29
CA ASN A 322 10.98 -1.52 -9.16
C ASN A 322 10.10 -1.49 -10.41
N GLN A 323 9.04 -0.71 -10.38
CA GLN A 323 7.99 -0.66 -11.40
C GLN A 323 8.55 -0.47 -12.82
N ASP A 324 9.40 0.56 -13.03
CA ASP A 324 9.80 1.01 -14.37
C ASP A 324 11.02 0.24 -14.92
N SER A 325 11.72 -0.51 -14.08
CA SER A 325 12.82 -1.38 -14.51
C SER A 325 12.46 -2.86 -14.57
N ASP A 326 11.20 -3.23 -14.32
CA ASP A 326 10.71 -4.60 -14.40
C ASP A 326 11.53 -5.57 -13.54
N THR A 327 11.81 -5.20 -12.28
CA THR A 327 12.66 -6.00 -11.39
C THR A 327 12.17 -5.99 -9.95
N ILE A 328 12.53 -7.04 -9.20
CA ILE A 328 12.48 -7.04 -7.74
C ILE A 328 13.93 -7.10 -7.23
N SER A 329 14.31 -6.13 -6.40
CA SER A 329 15.60 -6.11 -5.72
C SER A 329 15.47 -6.70 -4.33
N VAL A 330 16.44 -7.51 -3.94
CA VAL A 330 16.53 -8.15 -2.62
C VAL A 330 17.64 -7.48 -1.83
N PHE A 331 17.32 -7.06 -0.61
CA PHE A 331 18.28 -6.50 0.34
C PHE A 331 18.27 -7.32 1.62
N ILE A 332 19.44 -7.46 2.24
CA ILE A 332 19.61 -7.98 3.59
C ILE A 332 19.44 -6.80 4.54
N ILE A 333 18.64 -6.97 5.58
CA ILE A 333 18.50 -6.01 6.68
C ILE A 333 19.55 -6.36 7.72
N ASN A 334 20.48 -5.44 7.99
CA ASN A 334 21.52 -5.60 9.00
C ASN A 334 21.01 -5.27 10.40
N GLY A 335 21.71 -5.71 11.43
CA GLY A 335 21.34 -5.47 12.83
C GLY A 335 21.37 -4.00 13.27
N ASP A 336 21.91 -3.09 12.46
CA ASP A 336 21.89 -1.63 12.65
C ASP A 336 20.86 -0.91 11.77
N GLY A 337 20.04 -1.67 11.01
CA GLY A 337 19.01 -1.16 10.13
C GLY A 337 19.48 -0.75 8.73
N THR A 338 20.78 -0.88 8.43
CA THR A 338 21.31 -0.66 7.08
C THR A 338 20.91 -1.80 6.14
N LEU A 339 20.89 -1.49 4.83
CA LEU A 339 20.49 -2.42 3.77
C LEU A 339 21.69 -2.82 2.91
N ASP A 340 22.03 -4.09 2.88
CA ASP A 340 23.01 -4.66 1.95
C ASP A 340 22.30 -5.24 0.72
N PHE A 341 22.67 -4.73 -0.47
CA PHE A 341 22.14 -5.27 -1.71
C PHE A 341 22.62 -6.71 -1.93
N LYS A 342 21.67 -7.62 -2.21
CA LYS A 342 21.96 -9.02 -2.50
C LYS A 342 21.86 -9.31 -3.99
N GLU A 343 20.69 -9.13 -4.58
CA GLU A 343 20.45 -9.43 -6.00
C GLU A 343 19.28 -8.65 -6.59
N THR A 344 19.14 -8.69 -7.90
CA THR A 344 17.97 -8.19 -8.64
C THR A 344 17.43 -9.29 -9.54
N VAL A 345 16.12 -9.57 -9.43
CA VAL A 345 15.43 -10.60 -10.19
C VAL A 345 14.51 -9.93 -11.23
N PRO A 346 14.52 -10.33 -12.50
CA PRO A 346 13.57 -9.85 -13.50
C PRO A 346 12.13 -10.19 -13.11
N PHE A 347 11.25 -9.19 -13.11
CA PHE A 347 9.84 -9.34 -12.78
C PHE A 347 9.03 -8.22 -13.45
N GLY A 348 8.14 -8.56 -14.40
CA GLY A 348 7.42 -7.55 -15.20
C GLY A 348 6.54 -6.65 -14.33
N THR A 349 6.82 -5.37 -14.32
CA THR A 349 6.10 -4.25 -13.69
C THR A 349 5.54 -4.57 -12.29
N PRO A 350 6.39 -4.94 -11.30
CA PRO A 350 5.94 -5.31 -9.95
C PRO A 350 5.51 -4.04 -9.19
N VAL A 351 4.32 -4.05 -8.62
CA VAL A 351 3.75 -2.87 -7.94
C VAL A 351 3.14 -3.15 -6.57
N CYS A 352 3.08 -4.43 -6.17
CA CYS A 352 2.66 -4.84 -4.84
C CYS A 352 3.36 -6.14 -4.44
N ILE A 353 3.93 -6.18 -3.24
CA ILE A 353 4.54 -7.36 -2.62
C ILE A 353 3.88 -7.57 -1.26
N ARG A 354 3.35 -8.77 -1.00
CA ARG A 354 2.69 -9.12 0.26
C ARG A 354 3.14 -10.50 0.73
N PHE A 355 3.79 -10.56 1.88
CA PHE A 355 4.17 -11.82 2.51
C PHE A 355 2.99 -12.51 3.17
N PHE A 356 3.01 -13.85 3.16
CA PHE A 356 2.24 -14.68 4.06
C PHE A 356 2.99 -14.81 5.40
N TYR A 357 2.24 -14.82 6.51
CA TYR A 357 2.81 -14.86 7.86
C TYR A 357 2.80 -16.26 8.49
N LYS A 358 2.40 -17.29 7.72
CA LYS A 358 2.41 -18.71 8.18
C LYS A 358 3.59 -19.48 7.65
#